data_b6196df7b11260f3fc5bcbfd64f4875d
#
_entry.id   b6196df7b11260f3fc5bcbfd64f4875d
#
_cell.length_a   1.000
_cell.length_b   1.000
_cell.length_c   1.000
_cell.angle_alpha   90.00
_cell.angle_beta   90.00
_cell.angle_gamma   90.00
#
_symmetry.space_group_name_H-M   'P 1'
#
loop_
_entity.id
_entity.type
_entity.pdbx_description
1 polymer ?
#
loop_
_entity_poly.entity_id
_entity_poly.type
_entity_poly.pdbx_seq_one_letter_code
_entity_poly.pdbx_strand_id
1 'polypeptide(L)' 'MAVRTETLEVMGIRCERCVQRLAAALRGHDGLEFANANLMGAVMLSWDEERTDLEALLAAMANAGFRPRATS' A
#
# COMPACT_ATOMS: atom_id res chain seq x y z
N MET A 1 -18.16 0.12 10.99
CA MET A 1 -16.87 -0.24 10.39
C MET A 1 -16.97 -0.18 8.87
N ALA A 2 -16.20 0.70 8.28
CA ALA A 2 -16.21 0.90 6.84
C ALA A 2 -14.85 0.48 6.26
N VAL A 3 -14.71 -0.81 6.02
CA VAL A 3 -13.48 -1.35 5.45
C VAL A 3 -13.55 -1.26 3.93
N ARG A 4 -12.55 -0.69 3.34
CA ARG A 4 -12.45 -0.56 1.91
C ARG A 4 -11.23 -1.33 1.39
N THR A 5 -11.38 -1.98 0.25
CA THR A 5 -10.30 -2.74 -0.38
C THR A 5 -10.03 -2.18 -1.77
N GLU A 6 -8.78 -1.93 -2.06
CA GLU A 6 -8.36 -1.44 -3.37
C GLU A 6 -7.09 -2.14 -3.81
N THR A 7 -6.95 -2.33 -5.11
CA THR A 7 -5.73 -2.87 -5.70
C THR A 7 -5.09 -1.77 -6.54
N LEU A 8 -3.82 -1.53 -6.29
CA LEU A 8 -3.06 -0.47 -6.95
C LEU A 8 -1.85 -1.06 -7.66
N GLU A 9 -1.36 -0.36 -8.66
CA GLU A 9 -0.08 -0.66 -9.25
C GLU A 9 0.95 0.32 -8.72
N VAL A 10 2.09 -0.20 -8.30
CA VAL A 10 3.14 0.59 -7.67
C VAL A 10 4.45 0.37 -8.40
N MET A 11 5.18 1.44 -8.61
CA MET A 11 6.51 1.40 -9.21
C MET A 11 7.56 1.22 -8.12
N GLY A 12 8.67 0.59 -8.47
CA GLY A 12 9.79 0.42 -7.55
C GLY A 12 9.91 -0.98 -6.97
N ILE A 13 8.92 -1.84 -7.22
CA ILE A 13 8.99 -3.23 -6.76
C ILE A 13 9.78 -4.04 -7.80
N ARG A 14 10.96 -4.52 -7.40
CA ARG A 14 11.84 -5.26 -8.31
C ARG A 14 12.18 -6.66 -7.82
N CYS A 15 11.99 -6.92 -6.54
CA CYS A 15 12.36 -8.20 -5.94
C CYS A 15 11.58 -8.37 -4.64
N GLU A 16 11.76 -9.54 -4.02
CA GLU A 16 11.07 -9.86 -2.77
C GLU A 16 11.40 -8.88 -1.64
N ARG A 17 12.62 -8.35 -1.63
CA ARG A 17 13.01 -7.36 -0.62
C ARG A 17 12.16 -6.10 -0.74
N CYS A 18 11.85 -5.70 -1.96
CA CYS A 18 10.99 -4.55 -2.18
C CYS A 18 9.59 -4.82 -1.65
N VAL A 19 9.07 -6.01 -1.89
CA VAL A 19 7.75 -6.40 -1.39
C VAL A 19 7.74 -6.36 0.14
N GLN A 20 8.77 -6.89 0.78
CA GLN A 20 8.86 -6.90 2.23
C GLN A 20 9.01 -5.50 2.79
N ARG A 21 9.78 -4.65 2.12
CA ARG A 21 9.97 -3.27 2.54
C ARG A 21 8.65 -2.49 2.47
N LEU A 22 7.91 -2.70 1.41
CA LEU A 22 6.61 -2.06 1.25
C LEU A 22 5.64 -2.50 2.34
N ALA A 23 5.57 -3.81 2.58
CA ALA A 23 4.72 -4.35 3.63
C ALA A 23 5.13 -3.81 5.00
N ALA A 24 6.42 -3.71 5.27
CA ALA A 24 6.92 -3.18 6.53
C ALA A 24 6.56 -1.70 6.69
N ALA A 25 6.65 -0.94 5.61
CA ALA A 25 6.32 0.49 5.64
C ALA A 25 4.85 0.72 5.97
N LEU A 26 3.98 -0.18 5.53
CA LEU A 26 2.55 -0.06 5.75
C LEU A 26 2.08 -0.73 7.04
N ARG A 27 2.85 -1.66 7.56
CA ARG A 27 2.42 -2.51 8.67
C ARG A 27 2.03 -1.73 9.92
N GLY A 28 2.69 -0.65 10.20
CA GLY A 28 2.40 0.14 11.38
C GLY A 28 1.37 1.24 11.16
N HIS A 29 0.77 1.30 9.99
CA HIS A 29 -0.17 2.37 9.66
C HIS A 29 -1.50 2.13 10.38
N ASP A 30 -1.94 3.11 11.16
CA ASP A 30 -3.18 3.01 11.90
C ASP A 30 -4.37 2.98 10.93
N GLY A 31 -5.26 2.03 11.14
CA GLY A 31 -6.44 1.87 10.29
C GLY A 31 -6.24 0.91 9.13
N LEU A 32 -5.01 0.48 8.87
CA LEU A 32 -4.75 -0.50 7.82
C LEU A 32 -5.05 -1.90 8.34
N GLU A 33 -5.96 -2.59 7.66
CA GLU A 33 -6.35 -3.94 8.04
C GLU A 33 -5.50 -4.99 7.34
N PHE A 34 -5.18 -4.76 6.09
CA PHE A 34 -4.48 -5.75 5.29
C PHE A 34 -3.69 -5.07 4.17
N ALA A 35 -2.49 -5.56 3.91
CA ALA A 35 -1.68 -5.10 2.80
C ALA A 35 -0.94 -6.28 2.20
N ASN A 36 -1.00 -6.42 0.90
CA ASN A 36 -0.30 -7.48 0.19
C ASN A 36 0.25 -6.92 -1.12
N ALA A 37 1.45 -7.33 -1.47
CA ALA A 37 2.09 -6.88 -2.69
C ALA A 37 2.73 -8.07 -3.39
N ASN A 38 2.84 -8.00 -4.72
CA ASN A 38 3.50 -9.04 -5.49
C ASN A 38 4.62 -8.44 -6.34
N LEU A 39 5.37 -9.31 -7.00
CA LEU A 39 6.52 -8.91 -7.80
C LEU A 39 6.12 -8.19 -9.10
N MET A 40 4.85 -8.25 -9.46
CA MET A 40 4.35 -7.56 -10.63
C MET A 40 4.01 -6.10 -10.36
N GLY A 41 4.15 -5.68 -9.11
CA GLY A 41 3.87 -4.32 -8.73
C GLY A 41 2.44 -4.08 -8.31
N ALA A 42 1.63 -5.12 -8.17
CA ALA A 42 0.26 -4.97 -7.70
C ALA A 42 0.23 -5.01 -6.18
N VAL A 43 -0.45 -4.03 -5.60
CA VAL A 43 -0.59 -3.92 -4.15
C VAL A 43 -2.07 -3.90 -3.81
N MET A 44 -2.48 -4.85 -2.97
CA MET A 44 -3.84 -4.89 -2.48
C MET A 44 -3.86 -4.35 -1.06
N LEU A 45 -4.74 -3.39 -0.82
CA LEU A 45 -4.88 -2.73 0.48
C LEU A 45 -6.30 -2.83 0.97
N SER A 46 -6.46 -3.10 2.26
CA SER A 46 -7.74 -3.01 2.94
C SER A 46 -7.56 -2.12 4.15
N TRP A 47 -8.41 -1.13 4.29
CA TRP A 47 -8.29 -0.19 5.39
C TRP A 47 -9.65 0.23 5.91
N ASP A 48 -9.66 0.74 7.13
CA ASP A 48 -10.86 1.29 7.75
C ASP A 48 -10.97 2.76 7.35
N GLU A 49 -11.97 3.11 6.57
CA GLU A 49 -12.17 4.47 6.07
C GLU A 49 -12.40 5.48 7.18
N GLU A 50 -12.80 5.03 8.35
CA GLU A 50 -13.01 5.91 9.48
C GLU A 50 -11.71 6.30 10.17
N ARG A 51 -10.63 5.56 9.93
CA ARG A 51 -9.34 5.80 10.57
C ARG A 51 -8.29 6.34 9.62
N THR A 52 -8.35 5.93 8.37
CA THR A 52 -7.36 6.34 7.39
C THR A 52 -8.02 6.40 6.01
N ASP A 53 -7.28 6.84 5.03
CA ASP A 53 -7.76 6.88 3.66
C ASP A 53 -6.64 6.46 2.70
N LEU A 54 -6.99 6.35 1.43
CA LEU A 54 -6.05 5.93 0.41
C LEU A 54 -4.88 6.91 0.28
N GLU A 55 -5.14 8.20 0.40
CA GLU A 55 -4.06 9.20 0.29
C GLU A 55 -3.02 9.02 1.38
N ALA A 56 -3.45 8.73 2.60
CA ALA A 56 -2.52 8.50 3.70
C ALA A 56 -1.67 7.26 3.44
N LEU A 57 -2.27 6.21 2.90
CA LEU A 57 -1.56 5.00 2.56
C LEU A 57 -0.56 5.24 1.42
N LEU A 58 -0.97 6.01 0.41
CA LEU A 58 -0.08 6.37 -0.69
C LEU A 58 1.11 7.19 -0.20
N ALA A 59 0.88 8.10 0.74
CA ALA A 59 1.96 8.90 1.33
C ALA A 59 2.94 8.00 2.08
N ALA A 60 2.45 7.01 2.81
CA ALA A 60 3.31 6.06 3.51
C ALA A 60 4.16 5.27 2.54
N MET A 61 3.58 4.85 1.43
CA MET A 61 4.32 4.13 0.39
C MET A 61 5.37 5.03 -0.27
N ALA A 62 5.03 6.28 -0.53
CA ALA A 62 5.95 7.23 -1.14
C ALA A 62 7.15 7.48 -0.22
N ASN A 63 6.92 7.55 1.08
CA ASN A 63 8.01 7.72 2.04
C ASN A 63 8.97 6.53 2.05
N ALA A 64 8.48 5.37 1.68
CA ALA A 64 9.31 4.17 1.58
C ALA A 64 9.99 4.04 0.21
N GLY A 65 9.73 4.97 -0.69
CA GLY A 65 10.32 4.96 -2.03
C GLY A 65 9.47 4.29 -3.10
N PHE A 66 8.21 4.00 -2.81
CA PHE A 66 7.30 3.36 -3.75
C PHE A 66 6.26 4.37 -4.22
N ARG A 67 6.15 4.54 -5.52
CA ARG A 67 5.19 5.48 -6.07
C ARG A 67 4.06 4.73 -6.77
N PRO A 68 2.82 5.13 -6.56
CA PRO A 68 1.73 4.54 -7.30
C PRO A 68 1.89 4.86 -8.79
N ARG A 69 1.65 3.86 -9.60
CA ARG A 69 1.62 4.08 -11.03
C ARG A 69 0.38 4.91 -11.34
N ALA A 70 0.44 5.70 -12.39
CA ALA A 70 -0.65 6.58 -12.74
C ALA A 70 -1.99 5.90 -12.59
N THR A 71 -2.79 6.43 -11.70
CA THR A 71 -4.14 5.94 -11.51
C THR A 71 -5.08 6.72 -12.37
N SER A 72 -5.92 6.03 -12.99
CA SER A 72 -7.00 6.68 -13.72
C SER A 72 -7.99 7.32 -12.75
#